data_002376f6e7bb9cfca5c25f14d92ef0aa
#
_entry.id   002376f6e7bb9cfca5c25f14d92ef0aa
#
_cell.length_a   1.000
_cell.length_b   1.000
_cell.length_c   1.000
_cell.angle_alpha   90.00
_cell.angle_beta   90.00
_cell.angle_gamma   90.00
#
_symmetry.space_group_name_H-M   'P 1'
#
loop_
_entity.id
_entity.type
_entity.pdbx_description
1 polymer ?
#
loop_
_entity_poly.entity_id
_entity_poly.type
_entity_poly.pdbx_seq_one_letter_code
_entity_poly.pdbx_strand_id
1 'polypeptide(L)'
;MKVIIFGGSGFLGQQIAKILVQRQHQVISVSRHGKPATLSASWSHQVQWVCSDVTRDTNWQEQVQRADWVIDTVGILFENPRKKKTYQRLILTPVKKISSFLAQQKKPAKFLFISANTVPFPLRKYMDAKLAAEELIHQEVAEAVIFYPSLLVGQERTGTILFSKCIYFFKKIPFLKNLFIGYDPVPVAEMEQEIVHVLEGGNSIYTHRRTL
;
A
#
# COMPACT_ATOMS: atom_id res chain seq x y z
N MET A 1 14.36 -1.74 -13.24
CA MET A 1 13.74 -0.47 -12.77
C MET A 1 14.23 -0.17 -11.36
N LYS A 2 14.24 1.11 -10.97
CA LYS A 2 14.45 1.56 -9.60
C LYS A 2 13.10 1.87 -8.95
N VAL A 3 12.75 1.13 -7.90
CA VAL A 3 11.45 1.21 -7.22
C VAL A 3 11.63 1.65 -5.77
N ILE A 4 10.90 2.69 -5.38
CA ILE A 4 10.86 3.18 -4.00
C ILE A 4 9.57 2.71 -3.35
N ILE A 5 9.66 2.10 -2.16
CA ILE A 5 8.49 1.64 -1.41
C ILE A 5 8.40 2.39 -0.09
N PHE A 6 7.47 3.31 0.02
CA PHE A 6 7.08 3.88 1.31
C PHE A 6 6.27 2.87 2.10
N GLY A 7 6.67 2.63 3.34
CA GLY A 7 6.11 1.56 4.16
C GLY A 7 6.67 0.17 3.85
N GLY A 8 7.83 0.08 3.17
CA GLY A 8 8.43 -1.19 2.76
C GLY A 8 8.82 -2.14 3.91
N SER A 9 8.90 -1.67 5.15
CA SER A 9 9.05 -2.53 6.35
C SER A 9 7.72 -3.15 6.83
N GLY A 10 6.60 -2.74 6.24
CA GLY A 10 5.25 -3.24 6.56
C GLY A 10 4.93 -4.56 5.87
N PHE A 11 3.76 -5.12 6.22
CA PHE A 11 3.30 -6.42 5.73
C PHE A 11 3.30 -6.54 4.18
N LEU A 12 2.58 -5.66 3.48
CA LEU A 12 2.53 -5.67 2.01
C LEU A 12 3.87 -5.21 1.42
N GLY A 13 4.48 -4.17 2.00
CA GLY A 13 5.72 -3.58 1.48
C GLY A 13 6.88 -4.56 1.45
N GLN A 14 7.03 -5.44 2.46
CA GLN A 14 8.05 -6.49 2.47
C GLN A 14 7.84 -7.52 1.34
N GLN A 15 6.59 -7.93 1.09
CA GLN A 15 6.29 -8.90 0.04
C GLN A 15 6.57 -8.30 -1.36
N ILE A 16 6.16 -7.04 -1.59
CA ILE A 16 6.50 -6.34 -2.83
C ILE A 16 8.02 -6.22 -2.99
N ALA A 17 8.74 -5.81 -1.94
CA ALA A 17 10.19 -5.70 -1.97
C ALA A 17 10.87 -7.03 -2.31
N LYS A 18 10.41 -8.13 -1.72
CA LYS A 18 10.91 -9.48 -1.99
C LYS A 18 10.79 -9.86 -3.46
N ILE A 19 9.60 -9.73 -4.04
CA ILE A 19 9.38 -10.15 -5.43
C ILE A 19 10.13 -9.25 -6.42
N LEU A 20 10.22 -7.94 -6.16
CA LEU A 20 10.98 -7.01 -6.99
C LEU A 20 12.47 -7.33 -7.00
N VAL A 21 13.05 -7.67 -5.84
CA VAL A 21 14.44 -8.14 -5.74
C VAL A 21 14.63 -9.44 -6.51
N GLN A 22 13.73 -10.40 -6.39
CA GLN A 22 13.77 -11.66 -7.13
C GLN A 22 13.73 -11.46 -8.65
N ARG A 23 13.05 -10.39 -9.10
CA ARG A 23 13.01 -9.95 -10.51
C ARG A 23 14.13 -8.98 -10.89
N GLN A 24 15.19 -8.89 -10.07
CA GLN A 24 16.39 -8.09 -10.32
C GLN A 24 16.13 -6.58 -10.45
N HIS A 25 15.11 -6.05 -9.79
CA HIS A 25 14.88 -4.63 -9.69
C HIS A 25 15.68 -4.03 -8.54
N GLN A 26 16.08 -2.78 -8.68
CA GLN A 26 16.67 -2.00 -7.60
C GLN A 26 15.56 -1.54 -6.65
N VAL A 27 15.61 -1.97 -5.40
CA VAL A 27 14.55 -1.68 -4.42
C VAL A 27 15.09 -0.84 -3.27
N ILE A 28 14.41 0.27 -3.01
CA ILE A 28 14.65 1.12 -1.84
C ILE A 28 13.39 1.13 -0.98
N SER A 29 13.51 0.71 0.26
CA SER A 29 12.45 0.71 1.25
C SER A 29 12.58 1.90 2.18
N VAL A 30 11.62 2.80 2.18
CA VAL A 30 11.55 3.96 3.08
C VAL A 30 10.58 3.68 4.20
N SER A 31 11.05 3.71 5.44
CA SER A 31 10.21 3.48 6.61
C SER A 31 10.82 4.07 7.87
N ARG A 32 10.00 4.36 8.87
CA ARG A 32 10.39 5.05 10.11
C ARG A 32 11.51 4.38 10.90
N HIS A 33 11.65 3.09 10.76
CA HIS A 33 12.64 2.29 11.53
C HIS A 33 13.61 1.53 10.61
N GLY A 34 13.61 1.82 9.30
CA GLY A 34 14.44 1.13 8.33
C GLY A 34 14.14 -0.36 8.23
N LYS A 35 15.18 -1.20 8.16
CA LYS A 35 15.03 -2.65 8.09
C LYS A 35 14.44 -3.21 9.39
N PRO A 36 13.39 -4.07 9.33
CA PRO A 36 12.89 -4.75 10.53
C PRO A 36 13.96 -5.63 11.17
N ALA A 37 14.16 -5.51 12.49
CA ALA A 37 15.18 -6.29 13.22
C ALA A 37 14.98 -7.81 13.09
N THR A 38 13.74 -8.25 12.94
CA THR A 38 13.37 -9.68 12.79
C THR A 38 13.53 -10.20 11.37
N LEU A 39 13.85 -9.34 10.39
CA LEU A 39 13.93 -9.73 8.98
C LEU A 39 15.35 -10.21 8.64
N SER A 40 15.55 -11.54 8.61
CA SER A 40 16.83 -12.22 8.31
C SER A 40 16.86 -12.87 6.92
N ALA A 41 15.77 -12.82 6.16
CA ALA A 41 15.68 -13.46 4.84
C ALA A 41 16.74 -12.91 3.86
N SER A 42 17.35 -13.78 3.05
CA SER A 42 18.47 -13.47 2.15
C SER A 42 18.18 -12.33 1.18
N TRP A 43 16.98 -12.26 0.62
CA TRP A 43 16.58 -11.19 -0.28
C TRP A 43 16.66 -9.79 0.36
N SER A 44 16.53 -9.70 1.69
CA SER A 44 16.53 -8.42 2.41
C SER A 44 17.86 -7.67 2.37
N HIS A 45 18.96 -8.37 2.07
CA HIS A 45 20.29 -7.76 1.90
C HIS A 45 20.43 -7.01 0.59
N GLN A 46 19.55 -7.28 -0.38
CA GLN A 46 19.55 -6.62 -1.68
C GLN A 46 18.63 -5.37 -1.70
N VAL A 47 17.92 -5.12 -0.61
CA VAL A 47 17.08 -3.92 -0.44
C VAL A 47 17.89 -2.83 0.25
N GLN A 48 17.90 -1.63 -0.30
CA GLN A 48 18.40 -0.44 0.39
C GLN A 48 17.32 0.03 1.38
N TRP A 49 17.64 -0.08 2.67
CA TRP A 49 16.72 0.33 3.74
C TRP A 49 17.04 1.75 4.19
N VAL A 50 16.07 2.66 4.05
CA VAL A 50 16.17 4.07 4.44
C VAL A 50 15.28 4.31 5.65
N CYS A 51 15.90 4.77 6.75
CA CYS A 51 15.18 5.21 7.94
C CYS A 51 14.70 6.65 7.73
N SER A 52 13.38 6.82 7.51
CA SER A 52 12.77 8.13 7.30
C SER A 52 11.27 8.07 7.59
N ASP A 53 10.76 9.05 8.32
CA ASP A 53 9.32 9.28 8.52
C ASP A 53 8.83 10.26 7.43
N VAL A 54 8.18 9.74 6.39
CA VAL A 54 7.64 10.55 5.29
C VAL A 54 6.75 11.70 5.77
N THR A 55 6.16 11.59 6.97
CA THR A 55 5.31 12.66 7.53
C THR A 55 6.10 13.84 8.11
N ARG A 56 7.41 13.69 8.34
CA ARG A 56 8.27 14.68 9.01
C ARG A 56 9.53 14.99 8.25
N ASP A 57 10.22 13.95 7.75
CA ASP A 57 11.54 14.04 7.17
C ASP A 57 11.46 14.37 5.68
N THR A 58 12.61 14.76 5.12
CA THR A 58 12.78 15.06 3.68
C THR A 58 13.91 14.26 3.03
N ASN A 59 14.73 13.52 3.79
CA ASN A 59 15.86 12.74 3.30
C ASN A 59 15.48 11.62 2.31
N TRP A 60 14.21 11.23 2.25
CA TRP A 60 13.68 10.31 1.25
C TRP A 60 13.58 10.90 -0.15
N GLN A 61 13.54 12.25 -0.27
CA GLN A 61 13.33 12.96 -1.55
C GLN A 61 14.46 12.69 -2.55
N GLU A 62 15.70 12.64 -2.09
CA GLU A 62 16.86 12.31 -2.92
C GLU A 62 16.71 10.92 -3.56
N GLN A 63 16.14 9.96 -2.84
CA GLN A 63 15.93 8.61 -3.36
C GLN A 63 14.89 8.58 -4.48
N VAL A 64 13.86 9.42 -4.37
CA VAL A 64 12.72 9.48 -5.31
C VAL A 64 13.13 10.15 -6.63
N GLN A 65 14.04 11.13 -6.63
CA GLN A 65 14.43 11.89 -7.84
C GLN A 65 14.86 11.04 -9.04
N ARG A 66 15.34 9.81 -8.81
CA ARG A 66 15.83 8.91 -9.86
C ARG A 66 15.08 7.59 -9.90
N ALA A 67 13.87 7.57 -9.35
CA ALA A 67 13.04 6.37 -9.35
C ALA A 67 12.24 6.28 -10.65
N ASP A 68 11.99 5.05 -11.09
CA ASP A 68 11.01 4.77 -12.14
C ASP A 68 9.60 4.71 -11.53
N TRP A 69 9.49 4.12 -10.32
CA TRP A 69 8.25 3.96 -9.59
C TRP A 69 8.38 4.33 -8.11
N VAL A 70 7.34 4.93 -7.60
CA VAL A 70 7.11 5.15 -6.17
C VAL A 70 5.84 4.41 -5.76
N ILE A 71 5.93 3.54 -4.76
CA ILE A 71 4.80 2.80 -4.22
C ILE A 71 4.53 3.27 -2.79
N ASP A 72 3.30 3.68 -2.51
CA ASP A 72 2.89 3.99 -1.14
C ASP A 72 2.04 2.86 -0.54
N THR A 73 2.64 2.14 0.41
CA THR A 73 1.98 1.12 1.22
C THR A 73 1.77 1.59 2.66
N VAL A 74 2.04 2.87 2.95
CA VAL A 74 1.82 3.42 4.30
C VAL A 74 0.33 3.48 4.59
N GLY A 75 -0.07 2.94 5.73
CA GLY A 75 -1.48 2.99 6.12
C GLY A 75 -1.75 2.26 7.43
N ILE A 76 -2.95 2.48 7.93
CA ILE A 76 -3.52 1.80 9.09
C ILE A 76 -4.99 1.48 8.81
N LEU A 77 -5.47 0.36 9.34
CA LEU A 77 -6.88 0.00 9.25
C LEU A 77 -7.72 0.64 10.37
N PHE A 78 -7.15 0.77 11.56
CA PHE A 78 -7.82 1.36 12.73
C PHE A 78 -6.97 2.49 13.31
N GLU A 79 -7.62 3.58 13.67
CA GLU A 79 -6.96 4.69 14.36
C GLU A 79 -6.64 4.35 15.81
N ASN A 80 -5.55 4.90 16.29
CA ASN A 80 -5.20 4.98 17.71
C ASN A 80 -4.61 6.37 18.00
N PRO A 81 -5.45 7.37 18.29
CA PRO A 81 -5.00 8.75 18.51
C PRO A 81 -4.00 8.87 19.66
N ARG A 82 -4.15 8.07 20.72
CA ARG A 82 -3.21 8.05 21.87
C ARG A 82 -1.78 7.69 21.44
N LYS A 83 -1.63 6.85 20.41
CA LYS A 83 -0.34 6.50 19.80
C LYS A 83 -0.03 7.34 18.55
N LYS A 84 -0.72 8.45 18.34
CA LYS A 84 -0.60 9.33 17.16
C LYS A 84 -0.76 8.57 15.82
N LYS A 85 -1.57 7.51 15.81
CA LYS A 85 -1.92 6.74 14.61
C LYS A 85 -3.30 7.18 14.15
N THR A 86 -3.36 8.14 13.23
CA THR A 86 -4.60 8.67 12.63
C THR A 86 -4.56 8.51 11.12
N TYR A 87 -5.71 8.48 10.46
CA TYR A 87 -5.81 8.44 9.00
C TYR A 87 -5.18 9.68 8.38
N GLN A 88 -5.41 10.84 8.98
CA GLN A 88 -4.74 12.09 8.56
C GLN A 88 -3.23 11.92 8.50
N ARG A 89 -2.62 11.36 9.54
CA ARG A 89 -1.17 11.26 9.64
C ARG A 89 -0.58 10.12 8.79
N LEU A 90 -1.27 8.97 8.69
CA LEU A 90 -0.71 7.75 8.11
C LEU A 90 -1.35 7.34 6.77
N ILE A 91 -2.28 8.14 6.23
CA ILE A 91 -2.82 7.98 4.88
C ILE A 91 -2.66 9.30 4.13
N LEU A 92 -3.27 10.39 4.60
CA LEU A 92 -3.35 11.63 3.84
C LEU A 92 -2.00 12.39 3.79
N THR A 93 -1.30 12.49 4.92
CA THR A 93 -0.02 13.22 4.96
C THR A 93 1.06 12.58 4.08
N PRO A 94 1.29 11.24 4.09
CA PRO A 94 2.21 10.59 3.16
C PRO A 94 1.85 10.88 1.70
N VAL A 95 0.61 10.62 1.30
CA VAL A 95 0.14 10.86 -0.07
C VAL A 95 0.39 12.30 -0.47
N LYS A 96 -0.05 13.29 0.33
CA LYS A 96 0.16 14.70 0.03
C LYS A 96 1.64 15.04 -0.17
N LYS A 97 2.52 14.61 0.74
CA LYS A 97 3.96 14.92 0.64
C LYS A 97 4.62 14.27 -0.58
N ILE A 98 4.27 13.02 -0.88
CA ILE A 98 4.82 12.30 -2.03
C ILE A 98 4.31 12.94 -3.32
N SER A 99 2.99 13.14 -3.45
CA SER A 99 2.36 13.74 -4.65
C SER A 99 2.90 15.14 -4.93
N SER A 100 2.93 16.01 -3.92
CA SER A 100 3.46 17.38 -4.09
C SER A 100 4.95 17.38 -4.45
N PHE A 101 5.73 16.42 -3.96
CA PHE A 101 7.13 16.30 -4.37
C PHE A 101 7.25 15.81 -5.83
N LEU A 102 6.48 14.81 -6.23
CA LEU A 102 6.47 14.30 -7.61
C LEU A 102 6.03 15.38 -8.61
N ALA A 103 5.01 16.16 -8.28
CA ALA A 103 4.52 17.26 -9.12
C ALA A 103 5.59 18.33 -9.44
N GLN A 104 6.59 18.48 -8.58
CA GLN A 104 7.68 19.43 -8.75
C GLN A 104 8.85 18.89 -9.61
N GLN A 105 8.85 17.59 -9.95
CA GLN A 105 9.93 16.98 -10.70
C GLN A 105 9.75 17.19 -12.20
N LYS A 106 10.85 17.48 -12.92
CA LYS A 106 10.83 17.57 -14.41
C LYS A 106 10.50 16.23 -15.08
N LYS A 107 10.92 15.13 -14.46
CA LYS A 107 10.60 13.75 -14.86
C LYS A 107 10.15 13.00 -13.61
N PRO A 108 8.87 13.09 -13.27
CA PRO A 108 8.36 12.42 -12.09
C PRO A 108 8.38 10.91 -12.27
N ALA A 109 8.66 10.20 -11.19
CA ALA A 109 8.41 8.77 -11.13
C ALA A 109 6.90 8.50 -11.20
N LYS A 110 6.51 7.36 -11.76
CA LYS A 110 5.12 6.88 -11.71
C LYS A 110 4.75 6.56 -10.26
N PHE A 111 3.53 6.86 -9.88
CA PHE A 111 3.07 6.69 -8.51
C PHE A 111 2.03 5.58 -8.39
N LEU A 112 2.27 4.60 -7.52
CA LEU A 112 1.31 3.55 -7.20
C LEU A 112 0.83 3.69 -5.76
N PHE A 113 -0.48 3.80 -5.60
CA PHE A 113 -1.14 3.92 -4.31
C PHE A 113 -2.04 2.72 -4.03
N ILE A 114 -1.96 2.19 -2.81
CA ILE A 114 -2.84 1.12 -2.36
C ILE A 114 -4.04 1.74 -1.65
N SER A 115 -5.17 1.77 -2.34
CA SER A 115 -6.45 2.21 -1.79
C SER A 115 -7.26 1.04 -1.22
N ALA A 116 -8.57 1.05 -1.35
CA ALA A 116 -9.46 -0.04 -0.98
C ALA A 116 -10.66 -0.09 -1.94
N ASN A 117 -11.13 -1.29 -2.29
CA ASN A 117 -12.31 -1.44 -3.12
C ASN A 117 -13.57 -1.03 -2.35
N THR A 118 -13.80 -1.66 -1.23
CA THR A 118 -14.93 -1.38 -0.32
C THR A 118 -14.55 -1.80 1.09
N VAL A 119 -15.26 -1.27 2.07
CA VAL A 119 -15.03 -1.58 3.49
C VAL A 119 -16.35 -1.73 4.23
N PRO A 120 -16.44 -2.59 5.26
CA PRO A 120 -17.63 -2.72 6.09
C PRO A 120 -17.90 -1.43 6.88
N PHE A 121 -19.14 -1.21 7.25
CA PHE A 121 -19.66 -0.01 7.93
C PHE A 121 -18.76 0.56 9.04
N PRO A 122 -18.15 -0.23 9.95
CA PRO A 122 -17.30 0.34 11.00
C PRO A 122 -16.06 1.06 10.49
N LEU A 123 -15.66 0.82 9.23
CA LEU A 123 -14.48 1.40 8.59
C LEU A 123 -14.78 2.56 7.64
N ARG A 124 -15.96 3.18 7.72
CA ARG A 124 -16.35 4.29 6.84
C ARG A 124 -15.32 5.41 6.85
N LYS A 125 -14.85 5.85 8.02
CA LYS A 125 -13.81 6.89 8.12
C LYS A 125 -12.49 6.49 7.45
N TYR A 126 -12.14 5.21 7.45
CA TYR A 126 -10.99 4.71 6.70
C TYR A 126 -11.22 4.86 5.20
N MET A 127 -12.42 4.51 4.72
CA MET A 127 -12.77 4.67 3.30
C MET A 127 -12.76 6.13 2.88
N ASP A 128 -13.34 7.03 3.69
CA ASP A 128 -13.35 8.46 3.43
C ASP A 128 -11.90 9.01 3.29
N ALA A 129 -10.98 8.55 4.15
CA ALA A 129 -9.56 8.93 4.05
C ALA A 129 -8.89 8.38 2.79
N LYS A 130 -9.25 7.16 2.34
CA LYS A 130 -8.73 6.59 1.09
C LYS A 130 -9.24 7.37 -0.12
N LEU A 131 -10.54 7.71 -0.16
CA LEU A 131 -11.12 8.53 -1.22
C LEU A 131 -10.49 9.92 -1.30
N ALA A 132 -10.29 10.59 -0.16
CA ALA A 132 -9.60 11.87 -0.12
C ALA A 132 -8.15 11.78 -0.60
N ALA A 133 -7.46 10.68 -0.32
CA ALA A 133 -6.10 10.42 -0.83
C ALA A 133 -6.10 10.22 -2.35
N GLU A 134 -7.08 9.49 -2.90
CA GLU A 134 -7.24 9.29 -4.34
C GLU A 134 -7.46 10.63 -5.06
N GLU A 135 -8.30 11.48 -4.50
CA GLU A 135 -8.56 12.81 -5.07
C GLU A 135 -7.28 13.67 -5.13
N LEU A 136 -6.49 13.69 -4.05
CA LEU A 136 -5.20 14.38 -4.04
C LEU A 136 -4.25 13.85 -5.12
N ILE A 137 -4.19 12.53 -5.31
CA ILE A 137 -3.35 11.91 -6.33
C ILE A 137 -3.81 12.32 -7.73
N HIS A 138 -5.10 12.28 -8.03
CA HIS A 138 -5.64 12.68 -9.33
C HIS A 138 -5.40 14.16 -9.65
N GLN A 139 -5.36 15.01 -8.63
CA GLN A 139 -5.08 16.45 -8.81
C GLN A 139 -3.60 16.76 -9.03
N GLU A 140 -2.68 16.02 -8.40
CA GLU A 140 -1.27 16.40 -8.32
C GLU A 140 -0.34 15.52 -9.18
N VAL A 141 -0.72 14.27 -9.50
CA VAL A 141 0.17 13.30 -10.15
C VAL A 141 -0.35 12.88 -11.51
N ALA A 142 0.44 13.18 -12.57
CA ALA A 142 0.04 12.88 -13.95
C ALA A 142 0.03 11.39 -14.28
N GLU A 143 1.00 10.61 -13.76
CA GLU A 143 1.10 9.18 -14.00
C GLU A 143 0.92 8.42 -12.67
N ALA A 144 -0.34 8.18 -12.30
CA ALA A 144 -0.69 7.45 -11.09
C ALA A 144 -1.49 6.19 -11.41
N VAL A 145 -1.21 5.13 -10.67
CA VAL A 145 -1.98 3.89 -10.65
C VAL A 145 -2.50 3.67 -9.24
N ILE A 146 -3.80 3.44 -9.12
CA ILE A 146 -4.44 3.17 -7.84
C ILE A 146 -4.92 1.72 -7.82
N PHE A 147 -4.49 0.97 -6.82
CA PHE A 147 -4.96 -0.39 -6.59
C PHE A 147 -6.09 -0.40 -5.56
N TYR A 148 -7.12 -1.16 -5.87
CA TYR A 148 -8.35 -1.30 -5.06
C TYR A 148 -8.51 -2.71 -4.51
N PRO A 149 -7.61 -3.17 -3.60
CA PRO A 149 -7.80 -4.46 -2.97
C PRO A 149 -9.02 -4.44 -2.04
N SER A 150 -9.62 -5.61 -1.85
CA SER A 150 -10.46 -5.87 -0.68
C SER A 150 -9.55 -6.14 0.55
N LEU A 151 -9.98 -6.92 1.51
CA LEU A 151 -9.16 -7.23 2.69
C LEU A 151 -7.93 -8.05 2.31
N LEU A 152 -6.73 -7.51 2.51
CA LEU A 152 -5.48 -8.25 2.32
C LEU A 152 -5.23 -9.21 3.48
N VAL A 153 -4.97 -10.47 3.16
CA VAL A 153 -4.68 -11.54 4.13
C VAL A 153 -3.35 -12.22 3.84
N GLY A 154 -2.66 -12.63 4.91
CA GLY A 154 -1.41 -13.37 4.82
C GLY A 154 -0.99 -13.93 6.18
N GLN A 155 -0.09 -14.90 6.20
CA GLN A 155 0.31 -15.65 7.40
C GLN A 155 0.87 -14.76 8.52
N GLU A 156 1.49 -13.64 8.19
CA GLU A 156 2.12 -12.71 9.14
C GLU A 156 1.10 -11.78 9.85
N ARG A 157 -0.18 -11.84 9.48
CA ARG A 157 -1.26 -11.02 10.05
C ARG A 157 -2.37 -11.87 10.65
N THR A 158 -2.13 -12.45 11.80
CA THR A 158 -3.11 -13.30 12.53
C THR A 158 -4.45 -12.61 12.76
N GLY A 159 -4.46 -11.32 13.09
CA GLY A 159 -5.70 -10.54 13.25
C GLY A 159 -6.51 -10.41 11.96
N THR A 160 -5.86 -10.28 10.80
CA THR A 160 -6.54 -10.21 9.50
C THR A 160 -7.07 -11.58 9.08
N ILE A 161 -6.36 -12.66 9.42
CA ILE A 161 -6.83 -14.04 9.20
C ILE A 161 -8.09 -14.32 10.03
N LEU A 162 -8.12 -13.90 11.28
CA LEU A 162 -9.31 -14.07 12.13
C LEU A 162 -10.50 -13.29 11.56
N PHE A 163 -10.29 -12.05 11.13
CA PHE A 163 -11.32 -11.21 10.51
C PHE A 163 -11.81 -11.80 9.18
N SER A 164 -10.93 -12.35 8.34
CA SER A 164 -11.34 -13.03 7.11
C SER A 164 -12.19 -14.28 7.39
N LYS A 165 -11.84 -15.07 8.42
CA LYS A 165 -12.67 -16.20 8.85
C LYS A 165 -14.07 -15.77 9.29
N CYS A 166 -14.20 -14.65 9.98
CA CYS A 166 -15.49 -14.06 10.32
C CYS A 166 -16.28 -13.67 9.05
N ILE A 167 -15.65 -13.02 8.06
CA ILE A 167 -16.33 -12.69 6.80
C ILE A 167 -16.82 -13.97 6.10
N TYR A 168 -15.97 -15.00 5.98
CA TYR A 168 -16.40 -16.28 5.39
C TYR A 168 -17.54 -16.94 6.15
N PHE A 169 -17.54 -16.87 7.49
CA PHE A 169 -18.63 -17.39 8.31
C PHE A 169 -19.95 -16.65 8.03
N PHE A 170 -19.91 -15.30 8.00
CA PHE A 170 -21.12 -14.50 7.71
C PHE A 170 -21.63 -14.69 6.27
N LYS A 171 -20.77 -14.92 5.29
CA LYS A 171 -21.17 -15.25 3.91
C LYS A 171 -21.93 -16.58 3.81
N LYS A 172 -21.78 -17.51 4.77
CA LYS A 172 -22.53 -18.79 4.80
C LYS A 172 -23.96 -18.60 5.30
N ILE A 173 -24.28 -17.46 5.91
CA ILE A 173 -25.62 -17.16 6.39
C ILE A 173 -26.42 -16.52 5.24
N PRO A 174 -27.50 -17.16 4.71
CA PRO A 174 -28.19 -16.70 3.51
C PRO A 174 -28.64 -15.23 3.54
N PHE A 175 -29.10 -14.78 4.69
CA PHE A 175 -29.58 -13.39 4.90
C PHE A 175 -28.43 -12.36 4.88
N LEU A 176 -27.22 -12.74 5.31
CA LEU A 176 -26.06 -11.85 5.41
C LEU A 176 -25.15 -11.91 4.18
N LYS A 177 -25.30 -12.92 3.32
CA LYS A 177 -24.46 -13.13 2.14
C LYS A 177 -24.33 -11.87 1.28
N ASN A 178 -25.47 -11.21 1.01
CA ASN A 178 -25.50 -10.03 0.15
C ASN A 178 -24.79 -8.80 0.80
N LEU A 179 -24.76 -8.73 2.13
CA LEU A 179 -24.07 -7.65 2.84
C LEU A 179 -22.54 -7.74 2.74
N PHE A 180 -22.01 -8.93 2.45
CA PHE A 180 -20.59 -9.22 2.37
C PHE A 180 -20.10 -9.55 0.94
N ILE A 181 -20.91 -9.28 -0.08
CA ILE A 181 -20.48 -9.33 -1.48
C ILE A 181 -19.38 -8.26 -1.68
N GLY A 182 -18.28 -8.62 -2.33
CA GLY A 182 -17.17 -7.71 -2.59
C GLY A 182 -16.12 -7.58 -1.47
N TYR A 183 -16.34 -8.24 -0.31
CA TYR A 183 -15.35 -8.31 0.78
C TYR A 183 -14.48 -9.56 0.72
N ASP A 184 -14.30 -10.15 -0.46
CA ASP A 184 -13.47 -11.34 -0.59
C ASP A 184 -12.03 -11.02 -0.21
N PRO A 185 -11.46 -11.76 0.74
CA PRO A 185 -10.08 -11.58 1.12
C PRO A 185 -9.16 -11.86 -0.07
N VAL A 186 -8.20 -10.99 -0.30
CA VAL A 186 -7.19 -11.14 -1.33
C VAL A 186 -5.89 -11.60 -0.67
N PRO A 187 -5.32 -12.75 -1.09
CA PRO A 187 -4.01 -13.16 -0.62
C PRO A 187 -2.96 -12.11 -0.95
N VAL A 188 -2.08 -11.81 0.01
CA VAL A 188 -1.00 -10.85 -0.23
C VAL A 188 -0.09 -11.31 -1.37
N ALA A 189 0.09 -12.63 -1.51
CA ALA A 189 0.88 -13.24 -2.59
C ALA A 189 0.30 -12.96 -3.99
N GLU A 190 -1.01 -12.89 -4.13
CA GLU A 190 -1.67 -12.46 -5.36
C GLU A 190 -1.47 -10.97 -5.60
N MET A 191 -1.69 -10.15 -4.57
CA MET A 191 -1.55 -8.70 -4.69
C MET A 191 -0.14 -8.27 -5.06
N GLU A 192 0.90 -8.90 -4.51
CA GLU A 192 2.29 -8.57 -4.86
C GLU A 192 2.61 -8.89 -6.32
N GLN A 193 2.08 -10.00 -6.87
CA GLN A 193 2.27 -10.38 -8.26
C GLN A 193 1.57 -9.38 -9.20
N GLU A 194 0.33 -9.03 -8.89
CA GLU A 194 -0.46 -8.07 -9.67
C GLU A 194 0.21 -6.67 -9.68
N ILE A 195 0.71 -6.22 -8.53
CA ILE A 195 1.45 -4.96 -8.46
C ILE A 195 2.67 -4.99 -9.37
N VAL A 196 3.51 -6.02 -9.25
CA VAL A 196 4.74 -6.10 -10.06
C VAL A 196 4.42 -6.26 -11.55
N HIS A 197 3.38 -7.01 -11.91
CA HIS A 197 2.91 -7.11 -13.28
C HIS A 197 2.55 -5.73 -13.87
N VAL A 198 1.87 -4.87 -13.11
CA VAL A 198 1.54 -3.50 -13.53
C VAL A 198 2.80 -2.61 -13.62
N LEU A 199 3.73 -2.73 -12.68
CA LEU A 199 5.00 -1.99 -12.76
C LEU A 199 5.79 -2.32 -14.05
N GLU A 200 5.67 -3.55 -14.54
CA GLU A 200 6.31 -4.05 -15.76
C GLU A 200 5.51 -3.75 -17.04
N GLY A 201 4.41 -2.99 -16.93
CA GLY A 201 3.59 -2.55 -18.07
C GLY A 201 2.37 -3.40 -18.37
N GLY A 202 2.05 -4.37 -17.52
CA GLY A 202 0.81 -5.17 -17.63
C GLY A 202 -0.43 -4.44 -17.09
N ASN A 203 -1.58 -5.08 -17.22
CA ASN A 203 -2.86 -4.61 -16.69
C ASN A 203 -3.29 -5.48 -15.51
N SER A 204 -4.06 -4.92 -14.57
CA SER A 204 -4.62 -5.65 -13.44
C SER A 204 -6.08 -5.31 -13.21
N ILE A 205 -6.87 -6.30 -12.81
CA ILE A 205 -8.27 -6.10 -12.40
C ILE A 205 -8.37 -5.23 -11.13
N TYR A 206 -7.30 -5.11 -10.37
CA TYR A 206 -7.26 -4.32 -9.14
C TYR A 206 -7.04 -2.83 -9.39
N THR A 207 -6.77 -2.40 -10.63
CA THR A 207 -6.64 -0.97 -10.97
C THR A 207 -8.00 -0.30 -11.21
N HIS A 208 -9.08 -1.04 -11.13
CA HIS A 208 -10.44 -0.53 -11.23
C HIS A 208 -11.24 -0.90 -9.98
N ARG A 209 -12.06 0.04 -9.52
CA ARG A 209 -12.99 -0.21 -8.42
C ARG A 209 -14.08 -1.14 -8.90
N ARG A 210 -14.21 -2.30 -8.26
CA ARG A 210 -15.26 -3.27 -8.61
C ARG A 210 -16.57 -2.80 -7.98
N THR A 211 -17.59 -2.56 -8.83
CA THR A 211 -18.97 -2.31 -8.37
C THR A 211 -19.53 -3.57 -7.74
N LEU A 212 -20.22 -3.43 -6.62
CA LEU A 212 -20.91 -4.50 -5.89
C LEU A 212 -22.20 -4.89 -6.62
#